data_8ce34e750f24df958a1d99f7322050c5
#
_entry.id   8ce34e750f24df958a1d99f7322050c5
#
_cell.length_a   1.000
_cell.length_b   1.000
_cell.length_c   1.000
_cell.angle_alpha   90.00
_cell.angle_beta   90.00
_cell.angle_gamma   90.00
#
_symmetry.space_group_name_H-M   'P 1'
#
loop_
_entity.id
_entity.type
_entity.pdbx_description
1 polymer ?
#
loop_
_entity_poly.entity_id
_entity_poly.type
_entity_poly.pdbx_seq_one_letter_code
_entity_poly.pdbx_strand_id
1 'polypeptide(L)'
;MHIGIVLYDDVEPIEMGILGTLSMARRLAPELNYHTLSQSGGPVRLRNGLTVESDISFDQARPVDVLMITGGPGWQAQARNPVLLEFLRRRHAQGEVLASVCTGALLLASAGLLSGRQATTKAVYAPPETSPLSTLAELAPDCTVREALLVDEGDIITGAGVSLCVDLTLYLLERFMGADLAAGTADIMEYSAARAANQARLPQLIHTARA
;
A
#
# COMPACT_ATOMS: atom_id res chain seq x y z
N MET A 1 -7.35 -14.77 5.16
CA MET A 1 -6.98 -13.55 4.41
C MET A 1 -5.76 -13.82 3.54
N HIS A 2 -5.78 -13.34 2.31
CA HIS A 2 -4.67 -13.47 1.37
C HIS A 2 -4.31 -12.10 0.82
N ILE A 3 -3.03 -11.69 0.96
CA ILE A 3 -2.53 -10.37 0.53
C ILE A 3 -1.50 -10.55 -0.57
N GLY A 4 -1.69 -9.84 -1.69
CA GLY A 4 -0.67 -9.67 -2.72
C GLY A 4 0.08 -8.37 -2.54
N ILE A 5 1.41 -8.36 -2.65
CA ILE A 5 2.23 -7.16 -2.53
C ILE A 5 2.93 -6.88 -3.86
N VAL A 6 2.57 -5.79 -4.52
CA VAL A 6 3.14 -5.37 -5.79
C VAL A 6 4.50 -4.74 -5.57
N LEU A 7 5.51 -5.30 -6.20
CA LEU A 7 6.89 -4.81 -6.22
C LEU A 7 7.29 -4.42 -7.65
N TYR A 8 8.17 -3.43 -7.75
CA TYR A 8 8.77 -2.97 -8.99
C TYR A 8 10.16 -2.36 -8.70
N ASP A 9 10.97 -2.15 -9.70
CA ASP A 9 12.30 -1.56 -9.51
C ASP A 9 12.22 -0.17 -8.88
N ASP A 10 13.19 0.13 -8.00
CA ASP A 10 13.25 1.36 -7.20
C ASP A 10 12.11 1.53 -6.18
N VAL A 11 11.47 0.43 -5.71
CA VAL A 11 10.67 0.46 -4.47
C VAL A 11 11.55 0.90 -3.31
N GLU A 12 10.99 1.73 -2.42
CA GLU A 12 11.71 2.17 -1.22
C GLU A 12 11.88 1.03 -0.21
N PRO A 13 13.12 0.67 0.18
CA PRO A 13 13.39 -0.53 1.00
C PRO A 13 12.64 -0.58 2.33
N ILE A 14 12.35 0.57 2.95
CA ILE A 14 11.63 0.61 4.22
C ILE A 14 10.20 0.05 4.09
N GLU A 15 9.64 0.02 2.88
CA GLU A 15 8.32 -0.55 2.64
C GLU A 15 8.30 -2.08 2.70
N MET A 16 9.47 -2.72 2.76
CA MET A 16 9.57 -4.14 3.15
C MET A 16 9.10 -4.38 4.58
N GLY A 17 8.88 -3.31 5.37
CA GLY A 17 8.16 -3.35 6.64
C GLY A 17 6.76 -3.96 6.53
N ILE A 18 6.11 -3.89 5.37
CA ILE A 18 4.85 -4.61 5.07
C ILE A 18 5.07 -6.12 5.27
N LEU A 19 6.07 -6.68 4.61
CA LEU A 19 6.39 -8.12 4.70
C LEU A 19 6.82 -8.50 6.12
N GLY A 20 7.59 -7.63 6.78
CA GLY A 20 7.96 -7.80 8.18
C GLY A 20 6.74 -7.90 9.10
N THR A 21 5.79 -6.97 8.96
CA THR A 21 4.55 -6.93 9.74
C THR A 21 3.70 -8.18 9.48
N LEU A 22 3.50 -8.58 8.23
CA LEU A 22 2.74 -9.77 7.86
C LEU A 22 3.41 -11.05 8.37
N SER A 23 4.74 -11.11 8.35
CA SER A 23 5.51 -12.23 8.91
C SER A 23 5.32 -12.36 10.43
N MET A 24 5.25 -11.24 11.15
CA MET A 24 4.98 -11.25 12.60
C MET A 24 3.52 -11.62 12.88
N ALA A 25 2.56 -11.07 12.12
CA ALA A 25 1.14 -11.40 12.25
C ALA A 25 0.86 -12.90 12.06
N ARG A 26 1.55 -13.54 11.11
CA ARG A 26 1.40 -14.98 10.83
C ARG A 26 1.82 -15.89 11.99
N ARG A 27 2.61 -15.38 12.96
CA ARG A 27 2.91 -16.11 14.20
C ARG A 27 1.68 -16.26 15.09
N LEU A 28 0.73 -15.31 14.99
CA LEU A 28 -0.51 -15.28 15.77
C LEU A 28 -1.69 -15.84 14.96
N ALA A 29 -1.66 -15.71 13.62
CA ALA A 29 -2.68 -16.15 12.70
C ALA A 29 -2.04 -16.93 11.53
N PRO A 30 -1.74 -18.24 11.71
CA PRO A 30 -1.07 -19.06 10.69
C PRO A 30 -1.82 -19.18 9.36
N GLU A 31 -3.13 -18.92 9.35
CA GLU A 31 -3.99 -18.90 8.16
C GLU A 31 -3.80 -17.63 7.31
N LEU A 32 -3.11 -16.62 7.78
CA LEU A 32 -2.75 -15.44 6.99
C LEU A 32 -1.77 -15.83 5.89
N ASN A 33 -2.16 -15.60 4.64
CA ASN A 33 -1.33 -15.85 3.47
C ASN A 33 -0.94 -14.53 2.81
N TYR A 34 0.28 -14.46 2.30
CA TYR A 34 0.74 -13.34 1.49
C TYR A 34 1.83 -13.79 0.52
N HIS A 35 1.96 -13.05 -0.58
CA HIS A 35 3.01 -13.26 -1.55
C HIS A 35 3.34 -11.95 -2.27
N THR A 36 4.50 -11.88 -2.86
CA THR A 36 4.96 -10.74 -3.64
C THR A 36 4.72 -10.97 -5.13
N LEU A 37 4.39 -9.88 -5.84
CA LEU A 37 4.16 -9.90 -7.29
C LEU A 37 5.00 -8.80 -7.94
N SER A 38 5.57 -9.12 -9.10
CA SER A 38 6.12 -8.12 -10.01
C SER A 38 5.66 -8.40 -11.44
N GLN A 39 5.94 -7.49 -12.36
CA GLN A 39 5.46 -7.66 -13.74
C GLN A 39 5.86 -9.00 -14.34
N SER A 40 7.10 -9.43 -14.12
CA SER A 40 7.65 -10.65 -14.71
C SER A 40 7.89 -11.77 -13.70
N GLY A 41 7.67 -11.52 -12.41
CA GLY A 41 8.20 -12.36 -11.34
C GLY A 41 9.71 -12.20 -11.20
N GLY A 42 10.32 -12.94 -10.25
CA GLY A 42 11.77 -12.97 -10.09
C GLY A 42 12.38 -11.69 -9.50
N PRO A 43 13.63 -11.34 -9.85
CA PRO A 43 14.37 -10.31 -9.16
C PRO A 43 13.84 -8.91 -9.41
N VAL A 44 13.66 -8.15 -8.30
CA VAL A 44 13.30 -6.74 -8.27
C VAL A 44 14.39 -5.99 -7.52
N ARG A 45 14.93 -4.94 -8.13
CA ARG A 45 15.98 -4.12 -7.52
C ARG A 45 15.38 -2.96 -6.76
N LEU A 46 15.58 -2.95 -5.44
CA LEU A 46 15.14 -1.85 -4.58
C LEU A 46 16.03 -0.62 -4.74
N ARG A 47 15.53 0.55 -4.27
CA ARG A 47 16.22 1.84 -4.39
C ARG A 47 17.62 1.87 -3.80
N ASN A 48 17.89 1.12 -2.73
CA ASN A 48 19.20 1.03 -2.09
C ASN A 48 20.15 0.02 -2.76
N GLY A 49 19.72 -0.64 -3.85
CA GLY A 49 20.49 -1.62 -4.59
C GLY A 49 20.36 -3.07 -4.12
N LEU A 50 19.61 -3.33 -3.04
CA LEU A 50 19.23 -4.70 -2.68
C LEU A 50 18.34 -5.29 -3.77
N THR A 51 18.48 -6.59 -4.01
CA THR A 51 17.57 -7.33 -4.88
C THR A 51 16.72 -8.25 -4.01
N VAL A 52 15.42 -8.20 -4.21
CA VAL A 52 14.46 -9.12 -3.60
C VAL A 52 13.85 -9.98 -4.70
N GLU A 53 13.58 -11.24 -4.39
CA GLU A 53 12.92 -12.15 -5.31
C GLU A 53 11.42 -12.02 -5.15
N SER A 54 10.71 -11.64 -6.23
CA SER A 54 9.26 -11.62 -6.28
C SER A 54 8.74 -13.04 -6.55
N ASP A 55 7.73 -13.47 -5.80
CA ASP A 55 7.25 -14.86 -5.85
C ASP A 55 6.64 -15.24 -7.21
N ILE A 56 5.84 -14.34 -7.80
CA ILE A 56 5.10 -14.61 -9.05
C ILE A 56 5.02 -13.37 -9.95
N SER A 57 4.72 -13.61 -11.23
CA SER A 57 4.41 -12.55 -12.19
C SER A 57 2.94 -12.12 -12.12
N PHE A 58 2.61 -10.96 -12.73
CA PHE A 58 1.23 -10.51 -12.85
C PHE A 58 0.34 -11.49 -13.62
N ASP A 59 0.89 -12.23 -14.59
CA ASP A 59 0.16 -13.21 -15.37
C ASP A 59 -0.18 -14.48 -14.57
N GLN A 60 0.63 -14.78 -13.56
CA GLN A 60 0.42 -15.91 -12.64
C GLN A 60 -0.42 -15.55 -11.42
N ALA A 61 -0.72 -14.25 -11.25
CA ALA A 61 -1.40 -13.73 -10.07
C ALA A 61 -2.81 -14.32 -9.92
N ARG A 62 -3.05 -14.99 -8.79
CA ARG A 62 -4.35 -15.48 -8.38
C ARG A 62 -5.12 -14.40 -7.63
N PRO A 63 -6.46 -14.51 -7.50
CA PRO A 63 -7.25 -13.60 -6.69
C PRO A 63 -6.73 -13.49 -5.24
N VAL A 64 -6.77 -12.27 -4.71
CA VAL A 64 -6.41 -11.97 -3.32
C VAL A 64 -7.52 -11.13 -2.67
N ASP A 65 -7.57 -11.10 -1.35
CA ASP A 65 -8.51 -10.23 -0.63
C ASP A 65 -8.07 -8.77 -0.72
N VAL A 66 -6.75 -8.54 -0.61
CA VAL A 66 -6.14 -7.22 -0.70
C VAL A 66 -4.90 -7.27 -1.58
N LEU A 67 -4.81 -6.34 -2.54
CA LEU A 67 -3.62 -6.08 -3.32
C LEU A 67 -2.96 -4.79 -2.81
N MET A 68 -1.79 -4.92 -2.19
CA MET A 68 -1.01 -3.78 -1.68
C MET A 68 -0.03 -3.28 -2.74
N ILE A 69 -0.02 -1.98 -2.97
CA ILE A 69 0.84 -1.30 -3.93
C ILE A 69 1.89 -0.51 -3.16
N THR A 70 3.14 -0.87 -3.32
CA THR A 70 4.28 -0.21 -2.68
C THR A 70 4.61 1.13 -3.35
N GLY A 71 5.37 1.97 -2.66
CA GLY A 71 5.92 3.22 -3.20
C GLY A 71 7.44 3.17 -3.33
N GLY A 72 7.98 4.28 -3.76
CA GLY A 72 9.40 4.48 -4.02
C GLY A 72 9.61 5.29 -5.29
N PRO A 73 10.81 5.78 -5.58
CA PRO A 73 11.09 6.62 -6.75
C PRO A 73 10.72 5.97 -8.10
N GLY A 74 10.69 4.63 -8.16
CA GLY A 74 10.28 3.87 -9.33
C GLY A 74 8.85 4.15 -9.80
N TRP A 75 8.00 4.75 -8.96
CA TRP A 75 6.62 5.10 -9.33
C TRP A 75 6.54 5.91 -10.62
N GLN A 76 7.52 6.79 -10.91
CA GLN A 76 7.53 7.64 -12.10
C GLN A 76 7.59 6.83 -13.40
N ALA A 77 8.38 5.76 -13.42
CA ALA A 77 8.44 4.83 -14.53
C ALA A 77 7.15 3.99 -14.61
N GLN A 78 6.67 3.53 -13.47
CA GLN A 78 5.47 2.68 -13.37
C GLN A 78 4.17 3.43 -13.70
N ALA A 79 4.09 4.73 -13.44
CA ALA A 79 2.96 5.57 -13.85
C ALA A 79 2.76 5.64 -15.38
N ARG A 80 3.79 5.23 -16.14
CA ARG A 80 3.76 5.15 -17.63
C ARG A 80 3.77 3.69 -18.13
N ASN A 81 3.73 2.75 -17.24
CA ASN A 81 3.76 1.33 -17.56
C ASN A 81 2.34 0.78 -17.78
N PRO A 82 1.90 0.60 -19.05
CA PRO A 82 0.53 0.19 -19.32
C PRO A 82 0.20 -1.20 -18.75
N VAL A 83 1.20 -2.07 -18.62
CA VAL A 83 1.00 -3.43 -18.07
C VAL A 83 0.60 -3.35 -16.59
N LEU A 84 1.33 -2.56 -15.78
CA LEU A 84 0.97 -2.37 -14.37
C LEU A 84 -0.38 -1.67 -14.23
N LEU A 85 -0.60 -0.56 -14.94
CA LEU A 85 -1.83 0.22 -14.82
C LEU A 85 -3.07 -0.62 -15.20
N GLU A 86 -2.98 -1.42 -16.26
CA GLU A 86 -4.05 -2.33 -16.64
C GLU A 86 -4.24 -3.47 -15.63
N PHE A 87 -3.15 -4.00 -15.09
CA PHE A 87 -3.21 -4.98 -14.01
C PHE A 87 -3.99 -4.45 -12.81
N LEU A 88 -3.70 -3.22 -12.35
CA LEU A 88 -4.41 -2.60 -11.22
C LEU A 88 -5.91 -2.40 -11.52
N ARG A 89 -6.26 -1.88 -12.72
CA ARG A 89 -7.66 -1.73 -13.12
C ARG A 89 -8.41 -3.06 -13.14
N ARG A 90 -7.79 -4.07 -13.72
CA ARG A 90 -8.39 -5.41 -13.82
C ARG A 90 -8.63 -6.02 -12.44
N ARG A 91 -7.66 -5.91 -11.52
CA ARG A 91 -7.76 -6.45 -10.16
C ARG A 91 -8.87 -5.74 -9.37
N HIS A 92 -8.95 -4.42 -9.48
CA HIS A 92 -10.04 -3.64 -8.91
C HIS A 92 -11.40 -4.04 -9.48
N ALA A 93 -11.52 -4.17 -10.80
CA ALA A 93 -12.77 -4.58 -11.47
C ALA A 93 -13.21 -6.01 -11.09
N GLN A 94 -12.29 -6.85 -10.63
CA GLN A 94 -12.56 -8.20 -10.10
C GLN A 94 -13.03 -8.18 -8.64
N GLY A 95 -13.12 -7.00 -8.00
CA GLY A 95 -13.63 -6.83 -6.65
C GLY A 95 -12.57 -6.96 -5.55
N GLU A 96 -11.29 -6.98 -5.90
CA GLU A 96 -10.22 -6.95 -4.90
C GLU A 96 -10.07 -5.57 -4.29
N VAL A 97 -9.80 -5.52 -3.00
CA VAL A 97 -9.45 -4.27 -2.33
C VAL A 97 -8.03 -3.87 -2.74
N LEU A 98 -7.87 -2.67 -3.28
CA LEU A 98 -6.56 -2.12 -3.56
C LEU A 98 -6.10 -1.23 -2.39
N ALA A 99 -4.97 -1.56 -1.80
CA ALA A 99 -4.36 -0.76 -0.74
C ALA A 99 -3.00 -0.21 -1.20
N SER A 100 -2.75 1.07 -1.04
CA SER A 100 -1.46 1.66 -1.42
C SER A 100 -0.75 2.31 -0.24
N VAL A 101 0.56 2.29 -0.23
CA VAL A 101 1.39 3.04 0.71
C VAL A 101 2.25 4.04 -0.04
N CYS A 102 2.58 5.14 0.63
CA CYS A 102 3.53 6.11 0.09
C CYS A 102 3.15 6.56 -1.33
N THR A 103 4.11 6.63 -2.25
CA THR A 103 3.87 7.00 -3.65
C THR A 103 3.13 5.93 -4.47
N GLY A 104 2.78 4.79 -3.89
CA GLY A 104 1.89 3.81 -4.51
C GLY A 104 0.49 4.38 -4.86
N ALA A 105 0.01 5.39 -4.12
CA ALA A 105 -1.23 6.09 -4.45
C ALA A 105 -1.15 6.83 -5.79
N LEU A 106 0.05 7.27 -6.21
CA LEU A 106 0.25 7.92 -7.51
C LEU A 106 0.05 6.92 -8.67
N LEU A 107 0.29 5.62 -8.43
CA LEU A 107 0.00 4.57 -9.41
C LEU A 107 -1.51 4.31 -9.53
N LEU A 108 -2.23 4.36 -8.40
CA LEU A 108 -3.70 4.29 -8.41
C LEU A 108 -4.31 5.50 -9.14
N ALA A 109 -3.77 6.70 -8.92
CA ALA A 109 -4.15 7.91 -9.66
C ALA A 109 -3.88 7.78 -11.16
N SER A 110 -2.67 7.32 -11.53
CA SER A 110 -2.29 7.09 -12.93
C SER A 110 -3.15 6.01 -13.61
N ALA A 111 -3.65 5.06 -12.85
CA ALA A 111 -4.61 4.07 -13.33
C ALA A 111 -6.05 4.62 -13.47
N GLY A 112 -6.33 5.87 -13.04
CA GLY A 112 -7.66 6.48 -13.06
C GLY A 112 -8.61 5.97 -11.97
N LEU A 113 -8.08 5.33 -10.93
CA LEU A 113 -8.87 4.66 -9.90
C LEU A 113 -9.27 5.59 -8.73
N LEU A 114 -8.76 6.83 -8.69
CA LEU A 114 -9.01 7.78 -7.60
C LEU A 114 -9.98 8.91 -7.94
N SER A 115 -10.57 8.92 -9.14
CA SER A 115 -11.53 9.95 -9.54
C SER A 115 -12.78 9.94 -8.64
N GLY A 116 -13.14 11.13 -8.11
CA GLY A 116 -14.28 11.32 -7.23
C GLY A 116 -14.14 10.72 -5.82
N ARG A 117 -12.94 10.28 -5.44
CA ARG A 117 -12.62 9.67 -4.14
C ARG A 117 -11.82 10.61 -3.25
N GLN A 118 -11.66 10.24 -2.00
CA GLN A 118 -10.63 10.82 -1.14
C GLN A 118 -9.40 9.91 -1.12
N ALA A 119 -8.20 10.49 -1.02
CA ALA A 119 -6.96 9.73 -0.96
C ALA A 119 -5.87 10.48 -0.21
N THR A 120 -4.89 9.72 0.27
CA THR A 120 -3.65 10.24 0.82
C THR A 120 -2.44 9.60 0.15
N THR A 121 -1.29 10.15 0.41
CA THR A 121 0.01 9.62 0.01
C THR A 121 1.08 10.13 0.98
N LYS A 122 2.35 9.91 0.69
CA LYS A 122 3.48 10.47 1.44
C LYS A 122 3.38 12.01 1.50
N ALA A 123 3.37 12.57 2.71
CA ALA A 123 3.26 14.02 2.91
C ALA A 123 4.63 14.70 3.03
N VAL A 124 5.55 14.09 3.80
CA VAL A 124 6.89 14.66 4.04
C VAL A 124 7.86 14.22 2.96
N TYR A 125 8.57 15.16 2.37
CA TYR A 125 9.52 14.92 1.28
C TYR A 125 10.77 15.78 1.46
N ALA A 126 11.84 15.43 0.76
CA ALA A 126 13.09 16.18 0.76
C ALA A 126 13.51 16.51 -0.69
N PRO A 127 14.05 17.71 -0.96
CA PRO A 127 14.58 18.05 -2.29
C PRO A 127 15.60 17.01 -2.79
N PRO A 128 15.61 16.68 -4.09
CA PRO A 128 14.84 17.27 -5.19
C PRO A 128 13.45 16.65 -5.41
N GLU A 129 12.91 15.86 -4.48
CA GLU A 129 11.56 15.29 -4.60
C GLU A 129 10.50 16.42 -4.60
N THR A 130 9.52 16.32 -5.47
CA THR A 130 8.32 17.19 -5.44
C THR A 130 7.30 16.65 -4.43
N SER A 131 6.41 17.52 -3.95
CA SER A 131 5.36 17.13 -3.01
C SER A 131 4.49 16.00 -3.56
N PRO A 132 4.50 14.79 -2.98
CA PRO A 132 3.64 13.71 -3.46
C PRO A 132 2.15 14.02 -3.34
N LEU A 133 1.72 14.81 -2.34
CA LEU A 133 0.33 15.27 -2.21
C LEU A 133 -0.07 16.18 -3.38
N SER A 134 0.81 17.11 -3.78
CA SER A 134 0.56 17.97 -4.94
C SER A 134 0.53 17.17 -6.24
N THR A 135 1.48 16.24 -6.39
CA THR A 135 1.52 15.34 -7.56
C THR A 135 0.26 14.47 -7.63
N LEU A 136 -0.25 14.00 -6.50
CA LEU A 136 -1.50 13.25 -6.45
C LEU A 136 -2.68 14.09 -6.94
N ALA A 137 -2.77 15.35 -6.50
CA ALA A 137 -3.82 16.28 -6.95
C ALA A 137 -3.73 16.60 -8.46
N GLU A 138 -2.50 16.68 -9.00
CA GLU A 138 -2.29 16.88 -10.44
C GLU A 138 -2.70 15.66 -11.26
N LEU A 139 -2.36 14.44 -10.80
CA LEU A 139 -2.68 13.19 -11.50
C LEU A 139 -4.16 12.80 -11.41
N ALA A 140 -4.85 13.21 -10.35
CA ALA A 140 -6.26 12.95 -10.12
C ALA A 140 -6.99 14.23 -9.69
N PRO A 141 -7.31 15.16 -10.61
CA PRO A 141 -7.89 16.47 -10.27
C PRO A 141 -9.24 16.38 -9.56
N ASP A 142 -10.01 15.31 -9.80
CA ASP A 142 -11.29 15.06 -9.15
C ASP A 142 -11.16 14.32 -7.81
N CYS A 143 -9.95 14.02 -7.38
CA CYS A 143 -9.67 13.38 -6.09
C CYS A 143 -9.53 14.45 -4.99
N THR A 144 -10.18 14.22 -3.86
CA THR A 144 -9.97 15.04 -2.67
C THR A 144 -8.74 14.54 -1.91
N VAL A 145 -7.59 15.20 -2.12
CA VAL A 145 -6.34 14.81 -1.46
C VAL A 145 -6.34 15.25 0.01
N ARG A 146 -5.96 14.34 0.90
CA ARG A 146 -5.93 14.54 2.35
C ARG A 146 -4.53 14.25 2.90
N GLU A 147 -4.09 15.04 3.86
CA GLU A 147 -2.98 14.66 4.74
C GLU A 147 -3.54 13.81 5.88
N ALA A 148 -3.33 12.51 5.82
CA ALA A 148 -3.91 11.53 6.74
C ALA A 148 -2.95 10.34 6.92
N LEU A 149 -3.12 9.59 8.01
CA LEU A 149 -2.44 8.30 8.21
C LEU A 149 -2.90 7.31 7.14
N LEU A 150 -4.19 7.26 6.92
CA LEU A 150 -4.84 6.51 5.85
C LEU A 150 -6.21 7.11 5.48
N VAL A 151 -6.65 6.79 4.27
CA VAL A 151 -8.02 7.02 3.79
C VAL A 151 -8.56 5.69 3.28
N ASP A 152 -9.68 5.26 3.82
CA ASP A 152 -10.38 4.04 3.44
C ASP A 152 -11.71 4.41 2.76
N GLU A 153 -11.82 4.16 1.47
CA GLU A 153 -13.01 4.36 0.63
C GLU A 153 -13.76 3.03 0.37
N GLY A 154 -13.47 1.99 1.15
CA GLY A 154 -14.10 0.68 1.02
C GLY A 154 -13.31 -0.28 0.14
N ASP A 155 -13.31 -0.10 -1.14
CA ASP A 155 -12.62 -0.90 -2.16
C ASP A 155 -11.22 -0.37 -2.52
N ILE A 156 -10.92 0.87 -2.16
CA ILE A 156 -9.59 1.49 -2.27
C ILE A 156 -9.19 2.09 -0.93
N ILE A 157 -7.99 1.75 -0.48
CA ILE A 157 -7.39 2.25 0.75
C ILE A 157 -6.04 2.89 0.39
N THR A 158 -5.82 4.13 0.78
CA THR A 158 -4.54 4.80 0.58
C THR A 158 -3.90 5.14 1.91
N GLY A 159 -2.62 4.87 2.05
CA GLY A 159 -1.84 5.13 3.26
C GLY A 159 -0.73 6.14 3.03
N ALA A 160 -0.37 6.84 4.09
CA ALA A 160 0.80 7.71 4.10
C ALA A 160 2.11 6.91 3.88
N GLY A 161 3.22 7.54 3.74
CA GLY A 161 4.55 6.95 3.60
C GLY A 161 5.36 7.26 4.84
N VAL A 162 6.43 6.75 4.97
CA VAL A 162 7.35 5.78 4.46
C VAL A 162 7.29 4.59 5.44
N SER A 163 7.65 4.83 6.71
CA SER A 163 7.50 3.87 7.82
C SER A 163 6.03 3.61 8.19
N LEU A 164 5.11 4.51 7.82
CA LEU A 164 3.67 4.37 8.04
C LEU A 164 3.03 3.23 7.21
N CYS A 165 3.81 2.57 6.35
CA CYS A 165 3.42 1.32 5.71
C CYS A 165 3.10 0.22 6.76
N VAL A 166 3.77 0.24 7.92
CA VAL A 166 3.49 -0.65 9.05
C VAL A 166 2.10 -0.36 9.62
N ASP A 167 1.77 0.94 9.81
CA ASP A 167 0.44 1.35 10.32
C ASP A 167 -0.69 0.92 9.39
N LEU A 168 -0.51 1.10 8.06
CA LEU A 168 -1.51 0.64 7.10
C LEU A 168 -1.64 -0.89 7.12
N THR A 169 -0.55 -1.62 7.21
CA THR A 169 -0.59 -3.08 7.29
C THR A 169 -1.33 -3.56 8.54
N LEU A 170 -1.06 -2.93 9.70
CA LEU A 170 -1.80 -3.21 10.94
C LEU A 170 -3.28 -2.84 10.82
N TYR A 171 -3.62 -1.74 10.13
CA TYR A 171 -5.00 -1.39 9.84
C TYR A 171 -5.72 -2.45 8.98
N LEU A 172 -5.05 -2.98 7.95
CA LEU A 172 -5.62 -4.05 7.13
C LEU A 172 -5.85 -5.33 7.94
N LEU A 173 -4.92 -5.68 8.84
CA LEU A 173 -5.12 -6.80 9.76
C LEU A 173 -6.32 -6.56 10.69
N GLU A 174 -6.45 -5.35 11.25
CA GLU A 174 -7.58 -4.96 12.09
C GLU A 174 -8.92 -5.07 11.32
N ARG A 175 -8.97 -4.50 10.12
CA ARG A 175 -10.20 -4.46 9.31
C ARG A 175 -10.67 -5.85 8.85
N PHE A 176 -9.75 -6.72 8.44
CA PHE A 176 -10.08 -7.99 7.80
C PHE A 176 -9.95 -9.21 8.71
N MET A 177 -9.22 -9.11 9.81
CA MET A 177 -8.96 -10.25 10.70
C MET A 177 -9.23 -9.94 12.19
N GLY A 178 -9.56 -8.68 12.50
CA GLY A 178 -9.95 -8.26 13.83
C GLY A 178 -8.89 -7.49 14.60
N ALA A 179 -9.38 -6.67 15.56
CA ALA A 179 -8.56 -5.75 16.33
C ALA A 179 -7.52 -6.47 17.21
N ASP A 180 -7.88 -7.64 17.75
CA ASP A 180 -6.97 -8.40 18.63
C ASP A 180 -5.72 -8.88 17.91
N LEU A 181 -5.85 -9.32 16.64
CA LEU A 181 -4.69 -9.71 15.83
C LEU A 181 -3.79 -8.50 15.55
N ALA A 182 -4.37 -7.37 15.17
CA ALA A 182 -3.60 -6.15 14.90
C ALA A 182 -2.87 -5.63 16.14
N ALA A 183 -3.54 -5.63 17.31
CA ALA A 183 -2.94 -5.25 18.58
C ALA A 183 -1.81 -6.21 18.99
N GLY A 184 -2.09 -7.51 18.99
CA GLY A 184 -1.08 -8.53 19.33
C GLY A 184 0.12 -8.50 18.38
N THR A 185 -0.11 -8.22 17.08
CA THR A 185 0.99 -8.06 16.12
C THR A 185 1.84 -6.83 16.44
N ALA A 186 1.21 -5.69 16.74
CA ALA A 186 1.92 -4.47 17.14
C ALA A 186 2.74 -4.70 18.43
N ASP A 187 2.19 -5.45 19.39
CA ASP A 187 2.87 -5.76 20.65
C ASP A 187 4.12 -6.62 20.45
N ILE A 188 4.04 -7.72 19.70
CA ILE A 188 5.22 -8.57 19.43
C ILE A 188 6.25 -7.92 18.52
N MET A 189 5.87 -6.83 17.81
CA MET A 189 6.78 -5.98 17.04
C MET A 189 7.38 -4.85 17.88
N GLU A 190 7.00 -4.71 19.17
CA GLU A 190 7.34 -3.56 20.02
C GLU A 190 6.94 -2.21 19.38
N TYR A 191 5.85 -2.20 18.59
CA TYR A 191 5.42 -1.08 17.78
C TYR A 191 4.19 -0.35 18.37
N SER A 192 3.56 -0.85 19.42
CA SER A 192 2.31 -0.32 19.98
C SER A 192 2.39 1.16 20.35
N ALA A 193 3.49 1.59 20.98
CA ALA A 193 3.69 3.00 21.32
C ALA A 193 3.83 3.90 20.06
N ALA A 194 4.57 3.44 19.05
CA ALA A 194 4.73 4.15 17.79
C ALA A 194 3.39 4.25 17.03
N ARG A 195 2.62 3.15 16.97
CA ARG A 195 1.28 3.12 16.39
C ARG A 195 0.37 4.16 17.04
N ALA A 196 0.30 4.17 18.37
CA ALA A 196 -0.51 5.13 19.11
C ALA A 196 -0.10 6.59 18.84
N ALA A 197 1.20 6.87 18.79
CA ALA A 197 1.72 8.20 18.46
C ALA A 197 1.37 8.64 17.03
N ASN A 198 1.47 7.72 16.04
CA ASN A 198 1.10 7.97 14.67
C ASN A 198 -0.40 8.26 14.51
N GLN A 199 -1.25 7.47 15.16
CA GLN A 199 -2.71 7.66 15.18
C GLN A 199 -3.13 8.98 15.85
N ALA A 200 -2.42 9.40 16.90
CA ALA A 200 -2.67 10.68 17.55
C ALA A 200 -2.27 11.88 16.67
N ARG A 201 -1.26 11.72 15.82
CA ARG A 201 -0.72 12.78 14.96
C ARG A 201 -1.45 12.93 13.64
N LEU A 202 -1.89 11.84 13.03
CA LEU A 202 -2.50 11.81 11.70
C LEU A 202 -3.87 11.13 11.74
N PRO A 203 -4.92 11.72 11.14
CA PRO A 203 -6.25 11.14 11.13
C PRO A 203 -6.29 9.86 10.28
N GLN A 204 -7.14 8.93 10.71
CA GLN A 204 -7.63 7.83 9.88
C GLN A 204 -9.02 8.23 9.36
N LEU A 205 -9.14 8.37 8.04
CA LEU A 205 -10.38 8.76 7.38
C LEU A 205 -11.04 7.51 6.80
N ILE A 206 -12.05 6.99 7.51
CA ILE A 206 -12.74 5.77 7.14
C ILE A 206 -14.15 6.14 6.66
N HIS A 207 -14.39 5.93 5.38
CA HIS A 207 -15.71 6.11 4.79
C HIS A 207 -16.39 4.76 4.72
N THR A 208 -17.37 4.54 5.62
CA THR A 208 -18.23 3.36 5.51
C THR A 208 -18.89 3.37 4.14
N ALA A 209 -18.80 2.25 3.42
CA ALA A 209 -19.22 2.09 2.03
C ALA A 209 -20.50 2.88 1.71
N ARG A 210 -20.46 3.61 0.61
CA ARG A 210 -21.69 4.06 -0.05
C ARG A 210 -22.47 2.79 -0.40
N ALA A 211 -23.61 2.62 0.32
CA ALA A 211 -24.56 1.55 0.08
C ALA A 211 -25.11 1.59 -1.35
#